data_aae6266c6b862d6101602ee97c8ad455
#
_entry.id   aae6266c6b862d6101602ee97c8ad455
#
_cell.length_a   1.000
_cell.length_b   1.000
_cell.length_c   1.000
_cell.angle_alpha   90.00
_cell.angle_beta   90.00
_cell.angle_gamma   90.00
#
_symmetry.space_group_name_H-M   'P 1'
#
loop_
_entity.id
_entity.type
_entity.pdbx_description
1 polymer ?
#
loop_
_entity_poly.entity_id
_entity_poly.type
_entity_poly.pdbx_seq_one_letter_code
_entity_poly.pdbx_strand_id
1 'polypeptide(L)'
;MELTILMPCLNESACVAFCVREALGFLESRNIQGEVLVADNGSTDDSRQLAAAAGARVITVPERGYGNAIRGGIAAARGRFVILGDCDGSYDFSNLDAIREQLLRGVPLVVGDRFAGGIAPGAMPFSHRYLGIPLLSWLGRCRFRVKISDFHCGLRGFHRERALQVGLECGGMEFATEIIGRFADAGLPIAQVPVFLRRDLRQTPGHLRTLQDGMRHLLLILFWKRK
;
A
#
# COMPACT_ATOMS: atom_id res chain seq x y z
N MET A 1 -16.76 4.23 -12.17
CA MET A 1 -16.18 4.58 -10.86
C MET A 1 -14.73 5.01 -11.09
N GLU A 2 -14.32 6.12 -10.50
CA GLU A 2 -12.97 6.68 -10.68
C GLU A 2 -11.95 5.99 -9.77
N LEU A 3 -12.23 5.91 -8.47
CA LEU A 3 -11.26 5.55 -7.45
C LEU A 3 -11.76 4.42 -6.53
N THR A 4 -10.89 3.45 -6.24
CA THR A 4 -11.01 2.54 -5.09
C THR A 4 -9.89 2.87 -4.09
N ILE A 5 -10.23 3.17 -2.84
CA ILE A 5 -9.26 3.20 -1.73
C ILE A 5 -9.24 1.80 -1.14
N LEU A 6 -8.12 1.09 -1.33
CA LEU A 6 -7.94 -0.31 -0.95
C LEU A 6 -7.16 -0.42 0.35
N MET A 7 -7.69 -1.15 1.31
CA MET A 7 -7.07 -1.40 2.60
C MET A 7 -6.95 -2.92 2.84
N PRO A 8 -5.73 -3.50 2.85
CA PRO A 8 -5.54 -4.85 3.37
C PRO A 8 -5.77 -4.86 4.87
N CYS A 9 -6.47 -5.87 5.38
CA CYS A 9 -6.88 -5.94 6.78
C CYS A 9 -6.62 -7.32 7.37
N LEU A 10 -6.00 -7.35 8.56
CA LEU A 10 -5.87 -8.55 9.39
C LEU A 10 -5.82 -8.14 10.87
N ASN A 11 -6.92 -8.36 11.61
CA ASN A 11 -7.03 -8.03 13.04
C ASN A 11 -6.72 -6.55 13.35
N GLU A 12 -7.45 -5.64 12.70
CA GLU A 12 -7.30 -4.19 12.83
C GLU A 12 -8.55 -3.52 13.41
N SER A 13 -9.28 -4.23 14.30
CA SER A 13 -10.54 -3.74 14.88
C SER A 13 -10.42 -2.38 15.58
N ALA A 14 -9.26 -2.07 16.16
CA ALA A 14 -9.01 -0.79 16.82
C ALA A 14 -8.95 0.41 15.84
N CYS A 15 -8.61 0.19 14.57
CA CYS A 15 -8.19 1.24 13.63
C CYS A 15 -9.04 1.29 12.36
N VAL A 16 -9.53 0.16 11.87
CA VAL A 16 -10.14 0.04 10.55
C VAL A 16 -11.31 1.00 10.33
N ALA A 17 -12.20 1.15 11.31
CA ALA A 17 -13.35 2.04 11.19
C ALA A 17 -12.94 3.53 11.09
N PHE A 18 -11.86 3.93 11.76
CA PHE A 18 -11.28 5.26 11.64
C PHE A 18 -10.74 5.49 10.23
N CYS A 19 -9.91 4.58 9.72
CA CYS A 19 -9.33 4.67 8.37
C CYS A 19 -10.41 4.71 7.28
N VAL A 20 -11.46 3.89 7.41
CA VAL A 20 -12.59 3.87 6.46
C VAL A 20 -13.30 5.22 6.44
N ARG A 21 -13.58 5.82 7.62
CA ARG A 21 -14.23 7.14 7.68
C ARG A 21 -13.38 8.26 7.09
N GLU A 22 -12.05 8.28 7.35
CA GLU A 22 -11.15 9.25 6.69
C GLU A 22 -11.20 9.11 5.16
N ALA A 23 -11.15 7.87 4.65
CA ALA A 23 -11.17 7.59 3.21
C ALA A 23 -12.51 7.97 2.55
N LEU A 24 -13.64 7.69 3.20
CA LEU A 24 -14.95 8.13 2.73
C LEU A 24 -15.08 9.65 2.74
N GLY A 25 -14.62 10.31 3.80
CA GLY A 25 -14.59 11.76 3.89
C GLY A 25 -13.76 12.42 2.78
N PHE A 26 -12.64 11.78 2.38
CA PHE A 26 -11.85 12.23 1.21
C PHE A 26 -12.67 12.12 -0.08
N LEU A 27 -13.33 10.98 -0.33
CA LEU A 27 -14.15 10.79 -1.52
C LEU A 27 -15.31 11.82 -1.59
N GLU A 28 -16.00 12.02 -0.48
CA GLU A 28 -17.12 12.97 -0.38
C GLU A 28 -16.68 14.43 -0.57
N SER A 29 -15.62 14.85 0.15
CA SER A 29 -15.14 16.23 0.11
C SER A 29 -14.61 16.66 -1.26
N ARG A 30 -14.21 15.71 -2.09
CA ARG A 30 -13.71 15.93 -3.47
C ARG A 30 -14.74 15.56 -4.54
N ASN A 31 -15.97 15.16 -4.14
CA ASN A 31 -17.03 14.69 -5.04
C ASN A 31 -16.52 13.60 -6.01
N ILE A 32 -15.73 12.64 -5.48
CA ILE A 32 -15.14 11.55 -6.27
C ILE A 32 -16.10 10.36 -6.27
N GLN A 33 -16.46 9.87 -7.46
CA GLN A 33 -17.15 8.60 -7.59
C GLN A 33 -16.21 7.44 -7.26
N GLY A 34 -16.18 7.06 -5.98
CA GLY A 34 -15.26 6.05 -5.46
C GLY A 34 -15.89 5.07 -4.51
N GLU A 35 -15.08 4.14 -4.04
CA GLU A 35 -15.40 3.19 -2.97
C GLU A 35 -14.22 3.05 -2.02
N VAL A 36 -14.51 2.67 -0.77
CA VAL A 36 -13.52 2.12 0.15
C VAL A 36 -13.70 0.60 0.16
N LEU A 37 -12.62 -0.12 -0.15
CA LEU A 37 -12.56 -1.56 -0.22
C LEU A 37 -11.62 -2.10 0.84
N VAL A 38 -12.13 -2.87 1.78
CA VAL A 38 -11.33 -3.59 2.77
C VAL A 38 -11.16 -5.04 2.32
N ALA A 39 -9.92 -5.44 2.08
CA ALA A 39 -9.54 -6.82 1.73
C ALA A 39 -9.13 -7.57 3.01
N ASP A 40 -10.09 -8.22 3.64
CA ASP A 40 -9.87 -9.00 4.86
C ASP A 40 -9.12 -10.29 4.56
N ASN A 41 -7.99 -10.48 5.23
CA ASN A 41 -7.12 -11.64 5.06
C ASN A 41 -7.27 -12.67 6.20
N GLY A 42 -8.51 -12.81 6.67
CA GLY A 42 -8.93 -13.78 7.67
C GLY A 42 -8.80 -13.25 9.10
N SER A 43 -9.29 -12.06 9.37
CA SER A 43 -9.42 -11.53 10.74
C SER A 43 -10.31 -12.41 11.60
N THR A 44 -9.92 -12.54 12.86
CA THR A 44 -10.63 -13.29 13.90
C THR A 44 -11.30 -12.37 14.92
N ASP A 45 -11.04 -11.07 14.81
CA ASP A 45 -11.67 -9.99 15.59
C ASP A 45 -12.84 -9.34 14.82
N ASP A 46 -13.36 -8.23 15.33
CA ASP A 46 -14.50 -7.51 14.74
C ASP A 46 -14.13 -6.61 13.56
N SER A 47 -12.92 -6.73 12.99
CA SER A 47 -12.44 -5.85 11.89
C SER A 47 -13.40 -5.79 10.71
N ARG A 48 -13.94 -6.93 10.27
CA ARG A 48 -14.87 -7.00 9.12
C ARG A 48 -16.19 -6.28 9.39
N GLN A 49 -16.76 -6.51 10.58
CA GLN A 49 -18.01 -5.89 11.00
C GLN A 49 -17.85 -4.38 11.14
N LEU A 50 -16.77 -3.95 11.77
CA LEU A 50 -16.48 -2.53 11.98
C LEU A 50 -16.18 -1.79 10.67
N ALA A 51 -15.46 -2.42 9.74
CA ALA A 51 -15.22 -1.87 8.41
C ALA A 51 -16.54 -1.71 7.62
N ALA A 52 -17.39 -2.74 7.60
CA ALA A 52 -18.68 -2.71 6.93
C ALA A 52 -19.62 -1.66 7.56
N ALA A 53 -19.69 -1.60 8.88
CA ALA A 53 -20.50 -0.61 9.60
C ALA A 53 -20.01 0.83 9.36
N ALA A 54 -18.72 1.02 9.10
CA ALA A 54 -18.14 2.32 8.73
C ALA A 54 -18.41 2.72 7.26
N GLY A 55 -18.99 1.83 6.44
CA GLY A 55 -19.37 2.09 5.05
C GLY A 55 -18.42 1.51 3.99
N ALA A 56 -17.42 0.70 4.37
CA ALA A 56 -16.58 0.03 3.40
C ALA A 56 -17.27 -1.20 2.78
N ARG A 57 -16.94 -1.48 1.53
CA ARG A 57 -17.17 -2.81 0.97
C ARG A 57 -16.06 -3.75 1.45
N VAL A 58 -16.44 -4.85 2.09
CA VAL A 58 -15.52 -5.84 2.63
C VAL A 58 -15.51 -7.08 1.75
N ILE A 59 -14.33 -7.58 1.41
CA ILE A 59 -14.14 -8.89 0.76
C ILE A 59 -13.24 -9.76 1.63
N THR A 60 -13.43 -11.06 1.55
CA THR A 60 -12.54 -12.04 2.20
C THR A 60 -11.56 -12.59 1.17
N VAL A 61 -10.26 -12.53 1.47
CA VAL A 61 -9.19 -13.12 0.67
C VAL A 61 -8.66 -14.34 1.43
N PRO A 62 -8.91 -15.57 0.93
CA PRO A 62 -8.61 -16.79 1.68
C PRO A 62 -7.13 -17.08 1.81
N GLU A 63 -6.33 -16.78 0.76
CA GLU A 63 -4.89 -17.00 0.79
C GLU A 63 -4.22 -16.01 1.73
N ARG A 64 -3.62 -16.54 2.83
CA ARG A 64 -2.94 -15.71 3.83
C ARG A 64 -1.72 -14.99 3.25
N GLY A 65 -1.56 -13.74 3.61
CA GLY A 65 -0.41 -12.89 3.31
C GLY A 65 -0.79 -11.50 2.82
N TYR A 66 0.04 -10.52 3.15
CA TYR A 66 -0.17 -9.11 2.82
C TYR A 66 -0.34 -8.88 1.31
N GLY A 67 0.58 -9.44 0.51
CA GLY A 67 0.49 -9.34 -0.96
C GLY A 67 -0.75 -10.02 -1.52
N ASN A 68 -1.17 -11.17 -0.95
CA ASN A 68 -2.38 -11.86 -1.36
C ASN A 68 -3.63 -11.02 -1.08
N ALA A 69 -3.71 -10.38 0.09
CA ALA A 69 -4.80 -9.46 0.43
C ALA A 69 -4.90 -8.32 -0.60
N ILE A 70 -3.76 -7.71 -0.96
CA ILE A 70 -3.71 -6.64 -1.94
C ILE A 70 -4.11 -7.13 -3.34
N ARG A 71 -3.58 -8.26 -3.79
CA ARG A 71 -3.92 -8.84 -5.11
C ARG A 71 -5.40 -9.17 -5.22
N GLY A 72 -5.96 -9.79 -4.19
CA GLY A 72 -7.41 -10.02 -4.11
C GLY A 72 -8.21 -8.72 -4.14
N GLY A 73 -7.76 -7.70 -3.42
CA GLY A 73 -8.32 -6.36 -3.43
C GLY A 73 -8.27 -5.69 -4.80
N ILE A 74 -7.12 -5.75 -5.50
CA ILE A 74 -6.96 -5.20 -6.87
C ILE A 74 -7.93 -5.88 -7.85
N ALA A 75 -8.06 -7.20 -7.77
CA ALA A 75 -8.97 -7.95 -8.63
C ALA A 75 -10.43 -7.53 -8.39
N ALA A 76 -10.83 -7.33 -7.14
CA ALA A 76 -12.18 -6.95 -6.74
C ALA A 76 -12.49 -5.45 -6.86
N ALA A 77 -11.47 -4.59 -6.93
CA ALA A 77 -11.63 -3.13 -7.03
C ALA A 77 -12.47 -2.75 -8.27
N ARG A 78 -13.30 -1.71 -8.14
CA ARG A 78 -14.19 -1.21 -9.20
C ARG A 78 -13.69 0.10 -9.82
N GLY A 79 -12.80 0.80 -9.14
CA GLY A 79 -12.21 2.06 -9.61
C GLY A 79 -11.24 1.85 -10.76
N ARG A 80 -11.17 2.82 -11.67
CA ARG A 80 -10.10 2.93 -12.68
C ARG A 80 -8.74 3.04 -12.01
N PHE A 81 -8.67 3.80 -10.92
CA PHE A 81 -7.50 3.95 -10.08
C PHE A 81 -7.70 3.21 -8.76
N VAL A 82 -6.60 2.75 -8.20
CA VAL A 82 -6.56 2.20 -6.84
C VAL A 82 -5.53 3.00 -6.04
N ILE A 83 -5.94 3.49 -4.86
CA ILE A 83 -5.01 3.98 -3.85
C ILE A 83 -4.99 2.96 -2.73
N LEU A 84 -3.84 2.34 -2.53
CA LEU A 84 -3.56 1.35 -1.50
C LEU A 84 -2.99 2.05 -0.27
N GLY A 85 -3.43 1.68 0.92
CA GLY A 85 -2.82 2.07 2.19
C GLY A 85 -3.21 1.12 3.32
N ASP A 86 -2.36 1.00 4.34
CA ASP A 86 -2.61 0.14 5.49
C ASP A 86 -3.69 0.74 6.40
N CYS A 87 -4.58 -0.09 6.96
CA CYS A 87 -5.70 0.37 7.78
C CYS A 87 -5.37 0.44 9.28
N ASP A 88 -4.13 0.74 9.62
CA ASP A 88 -3.61 0.86 10.98
C ASP A 88 -3.55 2.30 11.53
N GLY A 89 -4.00 3.27 10.73
CA GLY A 89 -3.98 4.69 11.05
C GLY A 89 -2.65 5.38 10.80
N SER A 90 -1.62 4.67 10.30
CA SER A 90 -0.31 5.26 10.02
C SER A 90 -0.30 6.20 8.81
N TYR A 91 -1.27 6.08 7.91
CA TYR A 91 -1.43 6.97 6.76
C TYR A 91 -2.65 7.86 6.90
N ASP A 92 -2.57 9.06 6.32
CA ASP A 92 -3.64 10.05 6.27
C ASP A 92 -4.51 9.85 5.02
N PHE A 93 -5.62 9.14 5.18
CA PHE A 93 -6.56 8.94 4.09
C PHE A 93 -7.42 10.16 3.76
N SER A 94 -7.37 11.22 4.57
CA SER A 94 -8.03 12.50 4.25
C SER A 94 -7.25 13.36 3.26
N ASN A 95 -5.98 13.00 2.98
CA ASN A 95 -5.06 13.77 2.12
C ASN A 95 -4.38 12.89 1.08
N LEU A 96 -5.13 12.50 0.06
CA LEU A 96 -4.65 11.66 -1.05
C LEU A 96 -4.52 12.43 -2.37
N ASP A 97 -4.68 13.76 -2.34
CA ASP A 97 -4.71 14.60 -3.54
C ASP A 97 -3.44 14.47 -4.38
N ALA A 98 -2.25 14.48 -3.77
CA ALA A 98 -0.98 14.39 -4.48
C ALA A 98 -0.84 13.08 -5.28
N ILE A 99 -1.29 11.95 -4.72
CA ILE A 99 -1.29 10.66 -5.42
C ILE A 99 -2.33 10.69 -6.55
N ARG A 100 -3.55 11.13 -6.25
CA ARG A 100 -4.65 11.18 -7.21
C ARG A 100 -4.30 12.06 -8.42
N GLU A 101 -3.70 13.23 -8.21
CA GLU A 101 -3.28 14.12 -9.30
C GLU A 101 -2.30 13.46 -10.25
N GLN A 102 -1.30 12.73 -9.74
CA GLN A 102 -0.36 12.01 -10.59
C GLN A 102 -1.06 10.91 -11.42
N LEU A 103 -2.01 10.18 -10.80
CA LEU A 103 -2.81 9.19 -11.52
C LEU A 103 -3.66 9.81 -12.62
N LEU A 104 -4.29 10.97 -12.36
CA LEU A 104 -5.05 11.72 -13.35
C LEU A 104 -4.18 12.25 -14.51
N ARG A 105 -2.91 12.58 -14.24
CA ARG A 105 -1.91 12.94 -15.26
C ARG A 105 -1.43 11.73 -16.07
N GLY A 106 -1.93 10.52 -15.77
CA GLY A 106 -1.61 9.31 -16.52
C GLY A 106 -0.39 8.54 -15.99
N VAL A 107 0.16 8.89 -14.81
CA VAL A 107 1.26 8.12 -14.19
C VAL A 107 0.73 6.77 -13.73
N PRO A 108 1.25 5.64 -14.24
CA PRO A 108 0.69 4.33 -13.97
C PRO A 108 0.89 3.81 -12.54
N LEU A 109 1.97 4.23 -11.87
CA LEU A 109 2.29 3.90 -10.48
C LEU A 109 2.85 5.13 -9.76
N VAL A 110 2.27 5.46 -8.61
CA VAL A 110 2.71 6.52 -7.71
C VAL A 110 3.02 5.90 -6.36
N VAL A 111 4.20 6.14 -5.83
CA VAL A 111 4.65 5.62 -4.53
C VAL A 111 4.81 6.79 -3.55
N GLY A 112 4.30 6.64 -2.34
CA GLY A 112 4.57 7.62 -1.29
C GLY A 112 6.04 7.64 -0.88
N ASP A 113 6.53 8.78 -0.45
CA ASP A 113 7.87 8.97 0.11
C ASP A 113 7.76 9.53 1.53
N ARG A 114 7.94 8.65 2.53
CA ARG A 114 7.86 9.02 3.94
C ARG A 114 9.06 9.84 4.40
N PHE A 115 10.21 9.66 3.74
CA PHE A 115 11.41 10.42 4.06
C PHE A 115 11.31 11.88 3.58
N ALA A 116 10.66 12.12 2.45
CA ALA A 116 10.39 13.44 1.94
C ALA A 116 9.17 14.12 2.63
N GLY A 117 8.14 13.34 3.00
CA GLY A 117 6.92 13.88 3.60
C GLY A 117 6.94 14.00 5.11
N GLY A 118 7.89 13.33 5.77
CA GLY A 118 8.05 13.36 7.22
C GLY A 118 7.54 12.10 7.93
N ILE A 119 8.18 11.80 9.05
CA ILE A 119 7.91 10.64 9.90
C ILE A 119 7.70 11.13 11.32
N ALA A 120 6.52 10.91 11.88
CA ALA A 120 6.21 11.27 13.26
C ALA A 120 7.17 10.58 14.25
N PRO A 121 7.54 11.22 15.37
CA PRO A 121 8.39 10.62 16.37
C PRO A 121 7.82 9.26 16.84
N GLY A 122 8.63 8.18 16.75
CA GLY A 122 8.22 6.82 17.13
C GLY A 122 7.34 6.07 16.13
N ALA A 123 7.01 6.65 14.97
CA ALA A 123 6.23 5.96 13.92
C ALA A 123 7.04 4.92 13.14
N MET A 124 8.36 4.99 13.19
CA MET A 124 9.23 4.04 12.50
C MET A 124 10.43 3.71 13.39
N PRO A 125 10.77 2.41 13.58
CA PRO A 125 11.96 2.00 14.32
C PRO A 125 13.24 2.58 13.70
N PHE A 126 14.23 2.90 14.54
CA PHE A 126 15.52 3.46 14.11
C PHE A 126 16.21 2.60 13.05
N SER A 127 16.23 1.27 13.24
CA SER A 127 16.84 0.33 12.31
C SER A 127 16.16 0.33 10.93
N HIS A 128 14.84 0.50 10.88
CA HIS A 128 14.12 0.63 9.61
C HIS A 128 14.40 1.96 8.94
N ARG A 129 14.39 3.06 9.71
CA ARG A 129 14.55 4.42 9.20
C ARG A 129 15.93 4.66 8.59
N TYR A 130 17.00 4.20 9.24
CA TYR A 130 18.36 4.56 8.89
C TYR A 130 19.17 3.45 8.23
N LEU A 131 18.74 2.20 8.31
CA LEU A 131 19.48 1.05 7.76
C LEU A 131 18.63 0.24 6.76
N GLY A 132 17.58 -0.42 7.22
CA GLY A 132 16.86 -1.42 6.42
C GLY A 132 16.22 -0.84 5.16
N ILE A 133 15.36 0.17 5.31
CA ILE A 133 14.67 0.78 4.17
C ILE A 133 15.65 1.48 3.21
N PRO A 134 16.60 2.33 3.68
CA PRO A 134 17.58 2.95 2.78
C PRO A 134 18.40 1.95 1.99
N LEU A 135 18.92 0.89 2.64
CA LEU A 135 19.72 -0.14 1.98
C LEU A 135 18.93 -0.91 0.92
N LEU A 136 17.76 -1.44 1.29
CA LEU A 136 16.92 -2.19 0.35
C LEU A 136 16.42 -1.31 -0.79
N SER A 137 16.09 -0.05 -0.52
CA SER A 137 15.69 0.91 -1.56
C SER A 137 16.86 1.23 -2.50
N TRP A 138 18.08 1.36 -1.98
CA TRP A 138 19.27 1.55 -2.81
C TRP A 138 19.52 0.34 -3.74
N LEU A 139 19.46 -0.88 -3.20
CA LEU A 139 19.57 -2.11 -3.99
C LEU A 139 18.48 -2.19 -5.07
N GLY A 140 17.24 -1.88 -4.71
CA GLY A 140 16.11 -1.83 -5.65
C GLY A 140 16.31 -0.81 -6.75
N ARG A 141 16.78 0.42 -6.42
CA ARG A 141 17.12 1.43 -7.44
C ARG A 141 18.16 0.93 -8.44
N CYS A 142 19.23 0.31 -7.95
CA CYS A 142 20.27 -0.26 -8.81
C CYS A 142 19.73 -1.38 -9.70
N ARG A 143 18.89 -2.27 -9.12
CA ARG A 143 18.38 -3.46 -9.81
C ARG A 143 17.34 -3.12 -10.87
N PHE A 144 16.39 -2.23 -10.55
CA PHE A 144 15.27 -1.87 -11.42
C PHE A 144 15.49 -0.60 -12.23
N ARG A 145 16.59 0.13 -11.98
CA ARG A 145 16.94 1.40 -12.66
C ARG A 145 15.85 2.47 -12.53
N VAL A 146 15.28 2.58 -11.35
CA VAL A 146 14.23 3.57 -11.00
C VAL A 146 14.74 4.58 -9.98
N LYS A 147 14.13 5.78 -9.96
CA LYS A 147 14.49 6.85 -9.02
C LYS A 147 13.50 6.91 -7.86
N ILE A 148 13.37 5.80 -7.10
CA ILE A 148 12.45 5.67 -5.97
C ILE A 148 13.26 5.62 -4.68
N SER A 149 13.03 6.54 -3.75
CA SER A 149 13.74 6.63 -2.47
C SER A 149 13.15 5.72 -1.39
N ASP A 150 11.83 5.52 -1.37
CA ASP A 150 11.12 4.69 -0.40
C ASP A 150 10.37 3.53 -1.08
N PHE A 151 11.04 2.38 -1.22
CA PHE A 151 10.46 1.17 -1.82
C PHE A 151 9.38 0.52 -0.94
N HIS A 152 9.33 0.85 0.35
CA HIS A 152 8.54 0.15 1.33
C HIS A 152 7.37 1.00 1.90
N CYS A 153 7.10 2.16 1.29
CA CYS A 153 5.91 2.92 1.64
C CYS A 153 4.64 2.13 1.30
N GLY A 154 3.75 1.92 2.27
CA GLY A 154 2.47 1.23 2.05
C GLY A 154 1.47 2.07 1.25
N LEU A 155 1.55 3.42 1.35
CA LEU A 155 0.64 4.30 0.62
C LEU A 155 1.08 4.45 -0.83
N ARG A 156 0.26 3.97 -1.77
CA ARG A 156 0.54 3.92 -3.20
C ARG A 156 -0.71 4.12 -4.03
N GLY A 157 -0.55 4.71 -5.21
CA GLY A 157 -1.62 4.79 -6.20
C GLY A 157 -1.21 4.15 -7.51
N PHE A 158 -2.14 3.48 -8.20
CA PHE A 158 -1.86 2.87 -9.50
C PHE A 158 -3.11 2.73 -10.37
N HIS A 159 -2.88 2.63 -11.66
CA HIS A 159 -3.92 2.25 -12.61
C HIS A 159 -4.23 0.77 -12.43
N ARG A 160 -5.50 0.46 -12.07
CA ARG A 160 -5.94 -0.91 -11.78
C ARG A 160 -5.62 -1.88 -12.92
N GLU A 161 -5.92 -1.50 -14.14
CA GLU A 161 -5.69 -2.35 -15.32
C GLU A 161 -4.20 -2.68 -15.49
N ARG A 162 -3.30 -1.69 -15.30
CA ARG A 162 -1.86 -1.93 -15.37
C ARG A 162 -1.38 -2.87 -14.29
N ALA A 163 -1.88 -2.72 -13.06
CA ALA A 163 -1.54 -3.63 -11.97
C ALA A 163 -1.98 -5.08 -12.23
N LEU A 164 -3.12 -5.28 -12.90
CA LEU A 164 -3.57 -6.61 -13.32
C LEU A 164 -2.72 -7.20 -14.46
N GLN A 165 -2.19 -6.37 -15.34
CA GLN A 165 -1.40 -6.81 -16.51
C GLN A 165 0.06 -7.15 -16.18
N VAL A 166 0.68 -6.50 -15.18
CA VAL A 166 2.12 -6.68 -14.90
C VAL A 166 2.48 -8.00 -14.19
N GLY A 167 1.50 -8.82 -13.84
CA GLY A 167 1.72 -10.16 -13.32
C GLY A 167 2.30 -10.17 -11.90
N LEU A 168 1.62 -9.53 -10.95
CA LEU A 168 1.95 -9.55 -9.52
C LEU A 168 1.68 -10.94 -8.91
N GLU A 169 2.65 -11.52 -8.20
CA GLU A 169 2.59 -12.90 -7.68
C GLU A 169 2.95 -13.01 -6.20
N CYS A 170 3.77 -12.09 -5.67
CA CYS A 170 4.22 -12.15 -4.28
C CYS A 170 3.05 -12.08 -3.30
N GLY A 171 2.99 -13.07 -2.39
CA GLY A 171 1.95 -13.16 -1.39
C GLY A 171 2.26 -12.46 -0.07
N GLY A 172 3.54 -12.13 0.20
CA GLY A 172 4.01 -11.53 1.46
C GLY A 172 4.31 -10.04 1.36
N MET A 173 5.11 -9.54 2.32
CA MET A 173 5.51 -8.12 2.38
C MET A 173 6.39 -7.70 1.19
N GLU A 174 7.08 -8.65 0.56
CA GLU A 174 7.91 -8.44 -0.64
C GLU A 174 7.11 -7.94 -1.85
N PHE A 175 5.77 -8.01 -1.81
CA PHE A 175 4.88 -7.35 -2.76
C PHE A 175 5.22 -5.87 -2.95
N ALA A 176 5.65 -5.19 -1.87
CA ALA A 176 6.02 -3.78 -1.92
C ALA A 176 7.19 -3.50 -2.88
N THR A 177 8.14 -4.43 -3.00
CA THR A 177 9.25 -4.37 -3.95
C THR A 177 8.82 -4.89 -5.32
N GLU A 178 8.01 -5.96 -5.36
CA GLU A 178 7.57 -6.58 -6.61
C GLU A 178 6.83 -5.59 -7.51
N ILE A 179 5.86 -4.85 -6.98
CA ILE A 179 5.05 -3.93 -7.79
C ILE A 179 5.92 -2.89 -8.49
N ILE A 180 6.95 -2.35 -7.81
CA ILE A 180 7.90 -1.41 -8.41
C ILE A 180 8.69 -2.10 -9.53
N GLY A 181 9.23 -3.30 -9.26
CA GLY A 181 10.01 -4.06 -10.23
C GLY A 181 9.20 -4.42 -11.48
N ARG A 182 7.94 -4.87 -11.31
CA ARG A 182 7.06 -5.25 -12.43
C ARG A 182 6.69 -4.05 -13.31
N PHE A 183 6.38 -2.90 -12.69
CA PHE A 183 6.11 -1.68 -13.44
C PHE A 183 7.36 -1.18 -14.18
N ALA A 184 8.52 -1.25 -13.56
CA ALA A 184 9.80 -0.89 -14.19
C ALA A 184 10.14 -1.81 -15.36
N ASP A 185 9.97 -3.13 -15.22
CA ASP A 185 10.23 -4.10 -16.31
C ASP A 185 9.27 -3.91 -17.49
N ALA A 186 8.03 -3.49 -17.23
CA ALA A 186 7.07 -3.13 -18.26
C ALA A 186 7.34 -1.76 -18.92
N GLY A 187 8.43 -1.06 -18.53
CA GLY A 187 8.76 0.27 -19.05
C GLY A 187 7.76 1.36 -18.64
N LEU A 188 6.95 1.11 -17.62
CA LEU A 188 5.91 2.03 -17.16
C LEU A 188 6.52 3.08 -16.21
N PRO A 189 6.21 4.38 -16.38
CA PRO A 189 6.71 5.43 -15.51
C PRO A 189 6.22 5.26 -14.07
N ILE A 190 7.09 5.58 -13.12
CA ILE A 190 6.80 5.55 -11.68
C ILE A 190 7.14 6.91 -11.10
N ALA A 191 6.19 7.53 -10.40
CA ALA A 191 6.41 8.77 -9.67
C ALA A 191 6.45 8.55 -8.16
N GLN A 192 7.05 9.49 -7.44
CA GLN A 192 6.94 9.60 -5.99
C GLN A 192 6.31 10.92 -5.58
N VAL A 193 5.58 10.87 -4.46
CA VAL A 193 5.01 12.05 -3.81
C VAL A 193 5.32 12.01 -2.31
N PRO A 194 5.61 13.15 -1.67
CA PRO A 194 5.79 13.19 -0.22
C PRO A 194 4.52 12.73 0.50
N VAL A 195 4.67 11.85 1.51
CA VAL A 195 3.58 11.43 2.38
C VAL A 195 4.03 11.44 3.84
N PHE A 196 3.19 11.91 4.74
CA PHE A 196 3.50 11.93 6.16
C PHE A 196 3.13 10.58 6.79
N LEU A 197 4.06 9.99 7.55
CA LEU A 197 3.82 8.78 8.33
C LEU A 197 3.44 9.17 9.76
N ARG A 198 2.21 8.86 10.16
CA ARG A 198 1.72 8.98 11.54
C ARG A 198 2.17 7.79 12.37
N ARG A 199 2.02 7.84 13.68
CA ARG A 199 2.04 6.63 14.52
C ARG A 199 0.82 5.79 14.19
N ASP A 200 0.99 4.47 14.15
CA ASP A 200 -0.15 3.57 14.07
C ASP A 200 -1.03 3.67 15.32
N LEU A 201 -2.30 3.34 15.17
CA LEU A 201 -3.30 3.35 16.24
C LEU A 201 -3.51 1.95 16.86
N ARG A 202 -2.69 0.98 16.45
CA ARG A 202 -2.75 -0.39 16.97
C ARG A 202 -2.44 -0.42 18.46
N GLN A 203 -3.13 -1.32 19.16
CA GLN A 203 -2.81 -1.70 20.54
C GLN A 203 -1.94 -2.95 20.61
N THR A 204 -1.66 -3.57 19.46
CA THR A 204 -0.89 -4.81 19.31
C THR A 204 0.33 -4.56 18.42
N PRO A 205 1.40 -5.37 18.53
CA PRO A 205 2.54 -5.29 17.61
C PRO A 205 2.11 -5.48 16.16
N GLY A 206 2.73 -4.72 15.24
CA GLY A 206 2.49 -4.84 13.81
C GLY A 206 2.88 -6.20 13.24
N HIS A 207 2.34 -6.55 12.09
CA HIS A 207 2.53 -7.87 11.46
C HIS A 207 3.90 -8.05 10.78
N LEU A 208 4.71 -6.99 10.66
CA LEU A 208 6.02 -7.02 10.00
C LEU A 208 7.06 -7.79 10.84
N ARG A 209 7.62 -8.84 10.25
CA ARG A 209 8.74 -9.61 10.81
C ARG A 209 10.05 -9.11 10.21
N THR A 210 10.69 -8.14 10.87
CA THR A 210 11.80 -7.35 10.33
C THR A 210 12.88 -8.17 9.60
N LEU A 211 13.41 -9.24 10.22
CA LEU A 211 14.47 -10.04 9.60
C LEU A 211 13.95 -10.93 8.47
N GLN A 212 12.81 -11.59 8.68
CA GLN A 212 12.25 -12.52 7.70
C GLN A 212 11.76 -11.77 6.45
N ASP A 213 11.03 -10.69 6.65
CA ASP A 213 10.49 -9.92 5.53
C ASP A 213 11.60 -9.13 4.84
N GLY A 214 12.58 -8.57 5.60
CA GLY A 214 13.77 -7.95 5.03
C GLY A 214 14.57 -8.92 4.13
N MET A 215 14.73 -10.18 4.56
CA MET A 215 15.39 -11.21 3.74
C MET A 215 14.58 -11.54 2.48
N ARG A 216 13.24 -11.60 2.55
CA ARG A 216 12.38 -11.83 1.38
C ARG A 216 12.54 -10.71 0.35
N HIS A 217 12.55 -9.45 0.79
CA HIS A 217 12.81 -8.31 -0.10
C HIS A 217 14.20 -8.41 -0.76
N LEU A 218 15.23 -8.72 0.03
CA LEU A 218 16.60 -8.88 -0.46
C LEU A 218 16.70 -9.98 -1.51
N LEU A 219 16.19 -11.17 -1.20
CA LEU A 219 16.19 -12.31 -2.13
C LEU A 219 15.41 -11.99 -3.41
N LEU A 220 14.27 -11.33 -3.30
CA LEU A 220 13.50 -10.90 -4.46
C LEU A 220 14.32 -9.95 -5.35
N ILE A 221 15.01 -8.96 -4.78
CA ILE A 221 15.85 -8.02 -5.53
C ILE A 221 17.02 -8.74 -6.22
N LEU A 222 17.71 -9.61 -5.50
CA LEU A 222 18.90 -10.32 -6.01
C LEU A 222 18.55 -11.33 -7.09
N PHE A 223 17.48 -12.11 -6.88
CA PHE A 223 17.06 -13.17 -7.79
C PHE A 223 15.87 -12.78 -8.68
N TRP A 224 15.68 -11.49 -8.90
CA TRP A 224 14.61 -10.97 -9.73
C TRP A 224 14.62 -11.57 -11.15
N LYS A 225 13.50 -12.15 -11.54
CA LYS A 225 13.29 -12.66 -12.91
C LYS A 225 12.36 -11.69 -13.66
N ARG A 226 12.87 -11.12 -14.75
CA ARG A 226 12.03 -10.38 -15.69
C ARG A 226 11.06 -11.36 -16.35
N LYS A 227 9.83 -10.91 -16.54
CA LYS A 227 8.82 -11.64 -17.30
C LYS A 227 8.63 -11.01 -18.65
#